data_b1e7aa93667a35598319bbde1fe64d4f
#
_entry.id   b1e7aa93667a35598319bbde1fe64d4f
#
_cell.length_a   1.000
_cell.length_b   1.000
_cell.length_c   1.000
_cell.angle_alpha   90.00
_cell.angle_beta   90.00
_cell.angle_gamma   90.00
#
_symmetry.space_group_name_H-M   'P 1'
#
loop_
_entity.id
_entity.type
_entity.pdbx_description
1 polymer ?
#
loop_
_entity_poly.entity_id
_entity_poly.type
_entity_poly.pdbx_seq_one_letter_code
_entity_poly.pdbx_strand_id
1 'polypeptide(L)'
;DVVATVRSLVDRWDVLGVCLDASGPAGQWLSALSEVGVEVKPFGSRMVAQADGGFKEKVLSGRFVHVGQKILDHAVLAGVSKPTGDLWVFDRNSDIADMTPLKAASLGVSHFEFLIGQEVRHLETVEESWFF
;
A
#
# COMPACT_ATOMS: atom_id res chain seq x y z
N ASP A 1 -14.76 -11.50 -8.66
CA ASP A 1 -15.16 -10.96 -7.35
C ASP A 1 -13.92 -10.54 -6.56
N VAL A 2 -13.86 -9.27 -6.15
CA VAL A 2 -12.74 -8.69 -5.42
C VAL A 2 -12.50 -9.42 -4.10
N VAL A 3 -13.55 -9.66 -3.33
CA VAL A 3 -13.44 -10.29 -2.00
C VAL A 3 -12.90 -11.72 -2.11
N ALA A 4 -13.42 -12.50 -3.04
CA ALA A 4 -12.95 -13.87 -3.27
C ALA A 4 -11.50 -13.91 -3.76
N THR A 5 -11.11 -12.97 -4.62
CA THR A 5 -9.73 -12.84 -5.12
C THR A 5 -8.77 -12.52 -3.99
N VAL A 6 -9.09 -11.53 -3.15
CA VAL A 6 -8.24 -11.16 -2.00
C VAL A 6 -8.14 -12.32 -1.02
N ARG A 7 -9.24 -12.98 -0.70
CA ARG A 7 -9.24 -14.18 0.18
C ARG A 7 -8.32 -15.28 -0.36
N SER A 8 -8.42 -15.55 -1.65
CA SER A 8 -7.57 -16.53 -2.32
C SER A 8 -6.08 -16.19 -2.25
N LEU A 9 -5.73 -14.91 -2.43
CA LEU A 9 -4.34 -14.45 -2.33
C LEU A 9 -3.80 -14.61 -0.90
N VAL A 10 -4.60 -14.26 0.10
CA VAL A 10 -4.22 -14.40 1.52
C VAL A 10 -4.01 -15.87 1.90
N ASP A 11 -4.83 -16.79 1.35
CA ASP A 11 -4.68 -18.22 1.59
C ASP A 11 -3.47 -18.83 0.87
N ARG A 12 -3.11 -18.28 -0.28
CA ARG A 12 -2.07 -18.83 -1.15
C ARG A 12 -0.66 -18.36 -0.80
N TRP A 13 -0.53 -17.13 -0.31
CA TRP A 13 0.76 -16.49 -0.03
C TRP A 13 0.92 -16.21 1.46
N ASP A 14 2.16 -16.13 1.92
CA ASP A 14 2.49 -15.65 3.26
C ASP A 14 2.33 -14.13 3.32
N VAL A 15 1.07 -13.70 3.44
CA VAL A 15 0.69 -12.29 3.41
C VAL A 15 0.88 -11.67 4.78
N LEU A 16 1.73 -10.67 4.89
CA LEU A 16 1.98 -9.93 6.14
C LEU A 16 0.85 -8.99 6.50
N GLY A 17 0.15 -8.46 5.50
CA GLY A 17 -0.96 -7.54 5.73
C GLY A 17 -1.68 -7.20 4.43
N VAL A 18 -2.87 -6.67 4.57
CA VAL A 18 -3.70 -6.15 3.48
C VAL A 18 -4.05 -4.71 3.82
N CYS A 19 -3.92 -3.81 2.87
CA CYS A 19 -4.30 -2.41 3.05
C CYS A 19 -5.10 -1.90 1.86
N LEU A 20 -5.86 -0.85 2.07
CA LEU A 20 -6.59 -0.16 1.00
C LEU A 20 -6.77 1.32 1.31
N ASP A 21 -7.03 2.10 0.27
CA ASP A 21 -7.40 3.51 0.38
C ASP A 21 -8.87 3.62 0.79
N ALA A 22 -9.10 3.85 2.08
CA ALA A 22 -10.45 3.99 2.61
C ALA A 22 -11.12 5.32 2.23
N SER A 23 -10.34 6.31 1.78
CA SER A 23 -10.87 7.60 1.30
C SER A 23 -11.36 7.53 -0.15
N GLY A 24 -11.05 6.47 -0.86
CA GLY A 24 -11.42 6.22 -2.23
C GLY A 24 -12.48 5.14 -2.41
N PRO A 25 -12.77 4.75 -3.67
CA PRO A 25 -13.78 3.73 -3.97
C PRO A 25 -13.52 2.37 -3.32
N ALA A 26 -12.25 2.03 -3.06
CA ALA A 26 -11.88 0.76 -2.44
C ALA A 26 -12.43 0.61 -1.01
N GLY A 27 -12.73 1.71 -0.32
CA GLY A 27 -13.30 1.70 1.02
C GLY A 27 -14.59 0.89 1.16
N GLN A 28 -15.35 0.76 0.07
CA GLN A 28 -16.57 -0.05 0.04
C GLN A 28 -16.34 -1.54 0.38
N TRP A 29 -15.12 -2.04 0.21
CA TRP A 29 -14.81 -3.46 0.41
C TRP A 29 -14.42 -3.83 1.84
N LEU A 30 -14.23 -2.85 2.73
CA LEU A 30 -13.77 -3.09 4.11
C LEU A 30 -14.65 -4.09 4.86
N SER A 31 -15.95 -3.88 4.85
CA SER A 31 -16.89 -4.73 5.57
C SER A 31 -16.92 -6.15 5.01
N ALA A 32 -17.03 -6.28 3.68
CA ALA A 32 -17.10 -7.58 3.01
C ALA A 32 -15.81 -8.40 3.19
N LEU A 33 -14.65 -7.76 3.20
CA LEU A 33 -13.37 -8.41 3.47
C LEU A 33 -13.28 -8.89 4.92
N SER A 34 -13.74 -8.08 5.86
CA SER A 34 -13.81 -8.47 7.28
C SER A 34 -14.72 -9.69 7.50
N GLU A 35 -15.85 -9.75 6.81
CA GLU A 35 -16.80 -10.88 6.90
C GLU A 35 -16.17 -12.22 6.48
N VAL A 36 -15.23 -12.21 5.55
CA VAL A 36 -14.51 -13.43 5.14
C VAL A 36 -13.20 -13.65 5.91
N GLY A 37 -12.99 -12.93 7.00
CA GLY A 37 -11.83 -13.10 7.88
C GLY A 37 -10.55 -12.47 7.38
N VAL A 38 -10.62 -11.51 6.45
CA VAL A 38 -9.45 -10.74 6.00
C VAL A 38 -9.38 -9.44 6.80
N GLU A 39 -8.34 -9.32 7.61
CA GLU A 39 -8.06 -8.10 8.34
C GLU A 39 -7.39 -7.08 7.40
N VAL A 40 -7.99 -5.89 7.29
CA VAL A 40 -7.53 -4.86 6.36
C VAL A 40 -7.17 -3.60 7.14
N LYS A 41 -5.99 -3.04 6.84
CA LYS A 41 -5.58 -1.72 7.32
C LYS A 41 -6.15 -0.64 6.40
N PRO A 42 -7.13 0.16 6.85
CA PRO A 42 -7.63 1.28 6.05
C PRO A 42 -6.65 2.46 6.11
N PHE A 43 -6.32 3.01 4.95
CA PHE A 43 -5.55 4.24 4.85
C PHE A 43 -6.50 5.42 4.63
N GLY A 44 -6.47 6.40 5.52
CA GLY A 44 -7.14 7.68 5.31
C GLY A 44 -6.34 8.58 4.36
N SER A 45 -6.90 9.71 3.98
CA SER A 45 -6.32 10.63 2.99
C SER A 45 -4.88 11.04 3.31
N ARG A 46 -4.59 11.34 4.58
CA ARG A 46 -3.24 11.73 4.99
C ARG A 46 -2.24 10.59 4.85
N MET A 47 -2.61 9.39 5.23
CA MET A 47 -1.74 8.21 5.09
C MET A 47 -1.48 7.87 3.63
N VAL A 48 -2.49 8.02 2.76
CA VAL A 48 -2.33 7.86 1.31
C VAL A 48 -1.32 8.86 0.75
N ALA A 49 -1.42 10.12 1.14
CA ALA A 49 -0.49 11.17 0.69
C ALA A 49 0.94 10.89 1.19
N GLN A 50 1.11 10.46 2.42
CA GLN A 50 2.42 10.08 2.96
C GLN A 50 3.00 8.87 2.23
N ALA A 51 2.17 7.87 1.91
CA ALA A 51 2.59 6.70 1.14
C ALA A 51 3.05 7.09 -0.27
N ASP A 52 2.29 7.93 -0.96
CA ASP A 52 2.62 8.39 -2.31
C ASP A 52 3.93 9.18 -2.33
N GLY A 53 4.14 10.08 -1.38
CA GLY A 53 5.39 10.82 -1.24
C GLY A 53 6.59 9.93 -0.98
N GLY A 54 6.46 9.00 -0.07
CA GLY A 54 7.51 8.02 0.24
C GLY A 54 7.80 7.07 -0.91
N PHE A 55 6.80 6.66 -1.65
CA PHE A 55 6.96 5.80 -2.83
C PHE A 55 7.75 6.53 -3.94
N LYS A 56 7.38 7.77 -4.24
CA LYS A 56 8.11 8.58 -5.23
C LYS A 56 9.59 8.71 -4.86
N GLU A 57 9.87 9.00 -3.60
CA GLU A 57 11.25 9.13 -3.12
C GLU A 57 12.03 7.81 -3.28
N LYS A 58 11.42 6.66 -3.00
CA LYS A 58 12.05 5.35 -3.19
C LYS A 58 12.34 5.04 -4.64
N VAL A 59 11.42 5.35 -5.53
CA VAL A 59 11.63 5.15 -6.98
C VAL A 59 12.79 6.01 -7.46
N LEU A 60 12.82 7.29 -7.11
CA LEU A 60 13.86 8.22 -7.53
C LEU A 60 15.24 7.89 -6.95
N SER A 61 15.30 7.31 -5.76
CA SER A 61 16.56 6.90 -5.11
C SER A 61 17.00 5.47 -5.46
N GLY A 62 16.27 4.78 -6.33
CA GLY A 62 16.59 3.40 -6.73
C GLY A 62 16.33 2.34 -5.67
N ARG A 63 15.54 2.65 -4.64
CA ARG A 63 15.22 1.72 -3.54
C ARG A 63 13.95 0.90 -3.76
N PHE A 64 13.33 1.03 -4.93
CA PHE A 64 12.18 0.24 -5.33
C PHE A 64 12.50 -0.57 -6.57
N VAL A 65 12.20 -1.87 -6.52
CA VAL A 65 12.43 -2.82 -7.62
C VAL A 65 11.16 -3.63 -7.85
N HIS A 66 10.84 -3.91 -9.09
CA HIS A 66 9.70 -4.77 -9.45
C HIS A 66 10.08 -5.69 -10.62
N VAL A 67 9.21 -6.65 -10.92
CA VAL A 67 9.48 -7.69 -11.93
C VAL A 67 9.17 -7.26 -13.38
N GLY A 68 9.02 -5.97 -13.64
CA GLY A 68 8.78 -5.46 -14.99
C GLY A 68 7.33 -5.61 -15.46
N GLN A 69 6.36 -5.49 -14.58
CA GLN A 69 4.94 -5.54 -14.93
C GLN A 69 4.56 -4.31 -15.75
N LYS A 70 4.14 -4.53 -17.01
CA LYS A 70 3.81 -3.44 -17.94
C LYS A 70 2.70 -2.52 -17.47
N ILE A 71 1.71 -3.07 -16.75
CA ILE A 71 0.61 -2.27 -16.20
C ILE A 71 1.11 -1.27 -15.15
N LEU A 72 2.11 -1.64 -14.35
CA LEU A 72 2.74 -0.74 -13.40
C LEU A 72 3.62 0.29 -14.10
N ASP A 73 4.40 -0.12 -15.10
CA ASP A 73 5.22 0.80 -15.90
C ASP A 73 4.36 1.88 -16.56
N HIS A 74 3.23 1.49 -17.17
CA HIS A 74 2.31 2.46 -17.78
C HIS A 74 1.72 3.42 -16.75
N ALA A 75 1.34 2.94 -15.58
CA ALA A 75 0.80 3.78 -14.52
C ALA A 75 1.84 4.77 -13.99
N VAL A 76 3.08 4.34 -13.82
CA VAL A 76 4.19 5.22 -13.38
C VAL A 76 4.48 6.31 -14.41
N LEU A 77 4.54 5.95 -15.70
CA LEU A 77 4.80 6.91 -16.77
C LEU A 77 3.65 7.91 -16.95
N ALA A 78 2.41 7.50 -16.72
CA ALA A 78 1.23 8.35 -16.80
C ALA A 78 0.96 9.12 -15.49
N GLY A 79 1.71 8.84 -14.42
CA GLY A 79 1.50 9.38 -13.10
C GLY A 79 1.64 10.89 -13.03
N VAL A 80 0.63 11.55 -12.47
CA VAL A 80 0.61 12.98 -12.22
C VAL A 80 0.23 13.20 -10.76
N SER A 81 0.90 14.12 -10.08
CA SER A 81 0.54 14.50 -8.73
C SER A 81 -0.53 15.57 -8.72
N LYS A 82 -1.39 15.55 -7.69
CA LYS A 82 -2.33 16.63 -7.41
C LYS A 82 -2.27 17.01 -5.93
N PRO A 83 -2.51 18.29 -5.58
CA PRO A 83 -2.51 18.72 -4.19
C PRO A 83 -3.70 18.14 -3.41
N THR A 84 -3.47 17.87 -2.13
CA THR A 84 -4.50 17.51 -1.16
C THR A 84 -4.13 18.14 0.19
N GLY A 85 -4.78 19.26 0.54
CA GLY A 85 -4.36 20.07 1.69
C GLY A 85 -2.95 20.63 1.49
N ASP A 86 -2.08 20.39 2.45
CA ASP A 86 -0.64 20.75 2.42
C ASP A 86 0.26 19.64 1.86
N LEU A 87 -0.33 18.53 1.42
CA LEU A 87 0.34 17.38 0.84
C LEU A 87 -0.04 17.20 -0.63
N TRP A 88 0.43 16.13 -1.25
CA TRP A 88 0.04 15.76 -2.61
C TRP A 88 -0.15 14.23 -2.69
N VAL A 89 -0.94 13.80 -3.67
CA VAL A 89 -1.17 12.38 -3.99
C VAL A 89 -0.96 12.16 -5.47
N PHE A 90 -0.73 10.91 -5.88
CA PHE A 90 -0.88 10.53 -7.29
C PHE A 90 -2.35 10.64 -7.67
N ASP A 91 -2.64 11.38 -8.75
CA ASP A 91 -4.00 11.50 -9.26
C ASP A 91 -4.50 10.14 -9.76
N ARG A 92 -5.64 9.70 -9.24
CA ARG A 92 -6.27 8.45 -9.67
C ARG A 92 -6.88 8.52 -11.06
N ASN A 93 -7.17 9.73 -11.51
CA ASN A 93 -7.84 9.95 -12.79
C ASN A 93 -6.78 10.15 -13.87
N SER A 94 -6.86 9.34 -14.93
CA SER A 94 -6.01 9.46 -16.09
C SER A 94 -6.77 8.96 -17.31
N ASP A 95 -6.67 9.70 -18.43
CA ASP A 95 -7.20 9.29 -19.70
C ASP A 95 -6.21 8.39 -20.47
N ILE A 96 -5.00 8.20 -19.93
CA ILE A 96 -3.88 7.53 -20.61
C ILE A 96 -3.69 6.11 -20.08
N ALA A 97 -3.84 5.88 -18.78
CA ALA A 97 -3.57 4.59 -18.14
C ALA A 97 -4.44 4.36 -16.90
N ASP A 98 -4.59 3.09 -16.53
CA ASP A 98 -5.14 2.71 -15.24
C ASP A 98 -4.12 3.02 -14.13
N MET A 99 -4.48 3.89 -13.21
CA MET A 99 -3.63 4.33 -12.11
C MET A 99 -3.67 3.40 -10.89
N THR A 100 -4.53 2.39 -10.90
CA THR A 100 -4.70 1.45 -9.78
C THR A 100 -3.39 0.72 -9.41
N PRO A 101 -2.59 0.23 -10.37
CA PRO A 101 -1.32 -0.43 -10.04
C PRO A 101 -0.33 0.48 -9.30
N LEU A 102 -0.25 1.75 -9.68
CA LEU A 102 0.62 2.74 -9.01
C LEU A 102 0.14 2.98 -7.57
N LYS A 103 -1.14 3.17 -7.37
CA LYS A 103 -1.73 3.37 -6.03
C LYS A 103 -1.54 2.13 -5.15
N ALA A 104 -1.77 0.95 -5.69
CA ALA A 104 -1.57 -0.31 -4.97
C ALA A 104 -0.11 -0.51 -4.55
N ALA A 105 0.84 -0.25 -5.44
CA ALA A 105 2.28 -0.35 -5.13
C ALA A 105 2.68 0.64 -4.04
N SER A 106 2.23 1.88 -4.14
CA SER A 106 2.50 2.93 -3.14
C SER A 106 2.02 2.54 -1.74
N LEU A 107 0.76 2.14 -1.61
CA LEU A 107 0.19 1.72 -0.33
C LEU A 107 0.85 0.44 0.20
N GLY A 108 1.07 -0.53 -0.67
CA GLY A 108 1.69 -1.81 -0.31
C GLY A 108 3.09 -1.64 0.25
N VAL A 109 3.93 -0.83 -0.38
CA VAL A 109 5.29 -0.54 0.10
C VAL A 109 5.25 0.16 1.46
N SER A 110 4.40 1.16 1.62
CA SER A 110 4.25 1.89 2.90
C SER A 110 3.80 0.96 4.03
N HIS A 111 2.81 0.13 3.77
CA HIS A 111 2.30 -0.81 4.78
C HIS A 111 3.33 -1.89 5.14
N PHE A 112 4.02 -2.43 4.14
CA PHE A 112 5.10 -3.38 4.36
C PHE A 112 6.19 -2.81 5.27
N GLU A 113 6.67 -1.61 5.02
CA GLU A 113 7.70 -0.97 5.84
C GLU A 113 7.24 -0.73 7.28
N PHE A 114 5.98 -0.34 7.45
CA PHE A 114 5.41 -0.18 8.78
C PHE A 114 5.38 -1.51 9.55
N LEU A 115 4.93 -2.59 8.93
CA LEU A 115 4.87 -3.92 9.55
C LEU A 115 6.26 -4.46 9.90
N ILE A 116 7.22 -4.35 8.99
CA ILE A 116 8.62 -4.77 9.24
C ILE A 116 9.23 -3.92 10.37
N GLY A 117 8.98 -2.62 10.38
CA GLY A 117 9.45 -1.75 11.46
C GLY A 117 8.90 -2.12 12.83
N GLN A 118 7.64 -2.54 12.92
CA GLN A 118 7.04 -3.05 14.15
C GLN A 118 7.70 -4.34 14.63
N GLU A 119 7.96 -5.27 13.71
CA GLU A 119 8.60 -6.54 14.04
C GLU A 119 10.02 -6.33 14.57
N VAL A 120 10.81 -5.48 13.93
CA VAL A 120 12.17 -5.14 14.40
C VAL A 120 12.11 -4.53 15.80
N ARG A 121 11.24 -3.57 16.05
CA ARG A 121 11.09 -2.97 17.40
C ARG A 121 10.69 -4.00 18.45
N HIS A 122 9.83 -4.95 18.09
CA HIS A 122 9.42 -6.03 19.01
C HIS A 122 10.60 -6.91 19.37
N LEU A 123 11.43 -7.30 18.39
CA LEU A 123 12.64 -8.10 18.62
C LEU A 123 13.65 -7.36 19.49
N GLU A 124 13.87 -6.07 19.27
CA GLU A 124 14.75 -5.23 20.10
C GLU A 124 14.26 -5.18 21.54
N THR A 125 12.97 -5.00 21.78
CA THR A 125 12.37 -4.98 23.11
C THR A 125 12.53 -6.32 23.82
N VAL A 126 12.33 -7.44 23.13
CA VAL A 126 12.55 -8.78 23.68
C VAL A 126 14.03 -8.99 24.03
N GLU A 127 14.94 -8.58 23.17
CA GLU A 127 16.38 -8.68 23.43
C GLU A 127 16.79 -7.88 24.67
N GLU A 128 16.32 -6.64 24.82
CA GLU A 128 16.54 -5.82 26.01
C GLU A 128 16.01 -6.49 27.28
N SER A 129 14.87 -7.17 27.22
CA SER A 129 14.26 -7.85 28.38
C SER A 129 15.10 -9.04 28.87
N TRP A 130 15.95 -9.62 28.04
CA TRP A 130 16.84 -10.72 28.44
C TRP A 130 18.03 -10.25 29.26
N PHE A 131 18.41 -8.97 29.19
CA PHE A 131 19.57 -8.41 29.90
C PHE A 131 19.19 -7.67 31.19
N PHE A 132 17.95 -7.55 31.48
CA PHE A 132 17.42 -6.91 32.68
C PHE A 132 16.46 -7.84 33.44
#